data_1e14819e0a44831feff561dc7759c6ae
#
_entry.id   1e14819e0a44831feff561dc7759c6ae
#
_cell.length_a   1.000
_cell.length_b   1.000
_cell.length_c   1.000
_cell.angle_alpha   90.00
_cell.angle_beta   90.00
_cell.angle_gamma   90.00
#
_symmetry.space_group_name_H-M   'P 1'
#
loop_
_entity.id
_entity.type
_entity.pdbx_description
1 polymer ?
#
loop_
_entity_poly.entity_id
_entity_poly.type
_entity_poly.pdbx_seq_one_letter_code
_entity_poly.pdbx_strand_id
1 'polypeptide(L)'
;MTLMRNTVARVLAATLSVGAVSAFAATNLTGAGGTFPAPVYARWAADYQKVDGSQVNYQGIGSSVGVKQIIAKTVDFGASDAPLSDADLQKNGLFQFPTVIGGVVLAVNLPGVKSGELTLDGKTVGDIYLGNIKKWNDPAIEKLNPGVKLPSTAINVVRRADGSGTSFVFTSYLSKVNDEWKEKIGKGNTVNWPTGLGGKGNDGVAA
;
A
#
# COMPACT_ATOMS: atom_id res chain seq x y z
N MET A 1 44.94 -12.11 -62.67
CA MET A 1 45.19 -11.84 -61.23
C MET A 1 44.20 -10.88 -60.62
N THR A 2 43.36 -10.15 -61.34
CA THR A 2 42.42 -9.13 -60.88
C THR A 2 41.05 -9.64 -60.48
N LEU A 3 40.59 -10.80 -61.01
CA LEU A 3 39.27 -11.42 -60.73
C LEU A 3 39.17 -12.09 -59.35
N MET A 4 40.27 -12.63 -58.81
CA MET A 4 40.26 -13.30 -57.47
C MET A 4 40.21 -12.29 -56.30
N ARG A 5 40.74 -11.10 -56.48
CA ARG A 5 40.74 -10.06 -55.41
C ARG A 5 39.35 -9.49 -55.14
N ASN A 6 38.48 -9.39 -56.18
CA ASN A 6 37.13 -8.83 -56.00
C ASN A 6 36.14 -9.82 -55.40
N THR A 7 36.41 -11.13 -55.52
CA THR A 7 35.53 -12.15 -54.91
C THR A 7 35.75 -12.27 -53.41
N VAL A 8 37.00 -12.17 -52.94
CA VAL A 8 37.34 -12.23 -51.53
C VAL A 8 36.79 -11.00 -50.76
N ALA A 9 36.86 -9.80 -51.39
CA ALA A 9 36.34 -8.56 -50.79
C ALA A 9 34.80 -8.59 -50.69
N ARG A 10 34.09 -9.23 -51.58
CA ARG A 10 32.61 -9.37 -51.52
C ARG A 10 32.10 -10.41 -50.51
N VAL A 11 32.89 -11.45 -50.27
CA VAL A 11 32.56 -12.46 -49.24
C VAL A 11 32.83 -11.93 -47.85
N LEU A 12 33.83 -11.08 -47.61
CA LEU A 12 34.07 -10.45 -46.31
C LEU A 12 33.04 -9.37 -45.97
N ALA A 13 32.40 -8.71 -46.96
CA ALA A 13 31.37 -7.73 -46.72
C ALA A 13 29.99 -8.31 -46.39
N ALA A 14 29.74 -9.57 -46.74
CA ALA A 14 28.49 -10.27 -46.52
C ALA A 14 28.37 -10.95 -45.12
N THR A 15 29.47 -11.09 -44.40
CA THR A 15 29.50 -11.78 -43.09
C THR A 15 29.41 -10.83 -41.89
N LEU A 16 29.35 -9.53 -42.10
CA LEU A 16 29.29 -8.51 -41.00
C LEU A 16 27.87 -7.98 -40.71
N SER A 17 26.84 -8.53 -41.36
CA SER A 17 25.46 -8.09 -41.19
C SER A 17 24.56 -9.02 -40.35
N VAL A 18 25.15 -9.96 -39.60
CA VAL A 18 24.38 -10.83 -38.74
C VAL A 18 24.69 -10.50 -37.28
N GLY A 19 23.79 -9.79 -36.62
CA GLY A 19 23.75 -9.79 -35.17
C GLY A 19 23.69 -8.44 -34.48
N ALA A 20 22.90 -7.47 -34.97
CA ALA A 20 22.33 -6.49 -34.05
C ALA A 20 21.21 -7.20 -33.28
N VAL A 21 21.56 -8.11 -32.39
CA VAL A 21 20.67 -8.48 -31.29
C VAL A 21 20.53 -7.19 -30.49
N SER A 22 19.38 -6.56 -30.58
CA SER A 22 19.00 -5.48 -29.67
C SER A 22 19.06 -6.06 -28.27
N ALA A 23 20.21 -5.94 -27.60
CA ALA A 23 20.29 -6.15 -26.18
C ALA A 23 19.35 -5.11 -25.57
N PHE A 24 18.13 -5.50 -25.19
CA PHE A 24 17.34 -4.68 -24.31
C PHE A 24 18.18 -4.45 -23.06
N ALA A 25 18.65 -3.24 -22.89
CA ALA A 25 19.40 -2.88 -21.70
C ALA A 25 18.46 -3.11 -20.52
N ALA A 26 18.85 -3.98 -19.59
CA ALA A 26 18.10 -4.19 -18.36
C ALA A 26 17.87 -2.83 -17.69
N THR A 27 16.62 -2.49 -17.41
CA THR A 27 16.24 -1.21 -16.83
C THR A 27 16.16 -1.37 -15.31
N ASN A 28 16.76 -0.41 -14.58
CA ASN A 28 16.59 -0.33 -13.14
C ASN A 28 15.49 0.67 -12.84
N LEU A 29 14.40 0.20 -12.23
CA LEU A 29 13.26 1.01 -11.80
C LEU A 29 13.23 1.10 -10.28
N THR A 30 12.99 2.32 -9.78
CA THR A 30 12.85 2.59 -8.36
C THR A 30 11.43 3.04 -8.06
N GLY A 31 10.85 2.53 -7.00
CA GLY A 31 9.52 2.90 -6.54
C GLY A 31 9.45 3.05 -5.03
N ALA A 32 8.48 3.83 -4.56
CA ALA A 32 8.24 3.99 -3.14
C ALA A 32 6.77 4.29 -2.84
N GLY A 33 6.33 3.99 -1.63
CA GLY A 33 4.98 4.36 -1.21
C GLY A 33 4.33 3.40 -0.23
N GLY A 34 3.06 3.10 -0.45
CA GLY A 34 2.25 2.30 0.45
C GLY A 34 2.88 0.96 0.84
N THR A 35 2.72 0.57 2.09
CA THR A 35 3.19 -0.74 2.58
C THR A 35 2.24 -1.86 2.17
N PHE A 36 1.00 -1.54 1.81
CA PHE A 36 0.01 -2.51 1.37
C PHE A 36 0.44 -3.33 0.14
N PRO A 37 0.89 -2.73 -1.00
CA PRO A 37 1.27 -3.49 -2.18
C PRO A 37 2.68 -4.08 -2.09
N ALA A 38 3.50 -3.72 -1.10
CA ALA A 38 4.92 -4.07 -1.06
C ALA A 38 5.21 -5.57 -1.21
N PRO A 39 4.49 -6.51 -0.55
CA PRO A 39 4.75 -7.94 -0.71
C PRO A 39 4.48 -8.44 -2.13
N VAL A 40 3.42 -7.93 -2.77
CA VAL A 40 3.06 -8.29 -4.15
C VAL A 40 4.08 -7.72 -5.14
N TYR A 41 4.47 -6.45 -4.95
CA TYR A 41 5.48 -5.81 -5.79
C TYR A 41 6.84 -6.50 -5.70
N ALA A 42 7.25 -6.92 -4.51
CA ALA A 42 8.48 -7.70 -4.35
C ALA A 42 8.44 -9.02 -5.14
N ARG A 43 7.30 -9.70 -5.12
CA ARG A 43 7.11 -10.92 -5.89
C ARG A 43 7.12 -10.65 -7.38
N TRP A 44 6.38 -9.67 -7.86
CA TRP A 44 6.35 -9.30 -9.27
C TRP A 44 7.72 -8.84 -9.78
N ALA A 45 8.46 -8.05 -8.98
CA ALA A 45 9.82 -7.64 -9.32
C ALA A 45 10.77 -8.82 -9.54
N ALA A 46 10.71 -9.81 -8.63
CA ALA A 46 11.54 -11.01 -8.72
C ALA A 46 11.18 -11.89 -9.92
N ASP A 47 9.91 -11.98 -10.28
CA ASP A 47 9.46 -12.75 -11.43
C ASP A 47 9.73 -12.00 -12.76
N TYR A 48 9.54 -10.68 -12.80
CA TYR A 48 9.79 -9.85 -13.96
C TYR A 48 11.30 -9.81 -14.31
N GLN A 49 12.18 -9.77 -13.31
CA GLN A 49 13.63 -9.85 -13.53
C GLN A 49 14.06 -11.12 -14.31
N LYS A 50 13.35 -12.22 -14.12
CA LYS A 50 13.65 -13.48 -14.86
C LYS A 50 13.24 -13.41 -16.34
N VAL A 51 12.31 -12.49 -16.69
CA VAL A 51 11.77 -12.38 -18.05
C VAL A 51 12.67 -11.50 -18.94
N ASP A 52 13.10 -10.35 -18.45
CA ASP A 52 13.83 -9.38 -19.27
C ASP A 52 15.12 -8.84 -18.62
N GLY A 53 15.45 -9.30 -17.40
CA GLY A 53 16.62 -8.87 -16.65
C GLY A 53 16.46 -7.52 -15.93
N SER A 54 15.33 -6.81 -16.08
CA SER A 54 15.06 -5.54 -15.41
C SER A 54 14.95 -5.72 -13.90
N GLN A 55 15.49 -4.74 -13.15
CA GLN A 55 15.39 -4.72 -11.69
C GLN A 55 14.38 -3.67 -11.26
N VAL A 56 13.44 -4.06 -10.42
CA VAL A 56 12.47 -3.17 -9.79
C VAL A 56 12.73 -3.15 -8.29
N ASN A 57 13.12 -1.99 -7.76
CA ASN A 57 13.35 -1.79 -6.34
C ASN A 57 12.22 -0.93 -5.76
N TYR A 58 11.37 -1.54 -4.94
CA TYR A 58 10.25 -0.86 -4.29
C TYR A 58 10.44 -0.74 -2.78
N GLN A 59 10.22 0.45 -2.23
CA GLN A 59 10.30 0.72 -0.81
C GLN A 59 8.93 1.04 -0.21
N GLY A 60 8.42 0.15 0.64
CA GLY A 60 7.19 0.35 1.40
C GLY A 60 7.41 1.27 2.60
N ILE A 61 7.34 2.57 2.40
CA ILE A 61 7.64 3.61 3.41
C ILE A 61 6.46 4.55 3.72
N GLY A 62 5.27 4.17 3.25
CA GLY A 62 4.01 4.90 3.45
C GLY A 62 3.60 5.73 2.25
N SER A 63 2.28 5.77 2.00
CA SER A 63 1.69 6.41 0.82
C SER A 63 2.08 7.89 0.69
N SER A 64 2.07 8.64 1.79
CA SER A 64 2.41 10.07 1.76
C SER A 64 3.86 10.33 1.35
N VAL A 65 4.78 9.44 1.72
CA VAL A 65 6.19 9.57 1.32
C VAL A 65 6.35 9.21 -0.16
N GLY A 66 5.68 8.13 -0.62
CA GLY A 66 5.67 7.75 -2.03
C GLY A 66 5.18 8.86 -2.95
N VAL A 67 4.06 9.49 -2.58
CA VAL A 67 3.53 10.66 -3.33
C VAL A 67 4.52 11.83 -3.36
N LYS A 68 5.16 12.15 -2.24
CA LYS A 68 6.19 13.21 -2.19
C LYS A 68 7.38 12.89 -3.09
N GLN A 69 7.85 11.65 -3.10
CA GLN A 69 9.01 11.23 -3.88
C GLN A 69 8.71 11.23 -5.39
N ILE A 70 7.54 10.78 -5.82
CA ILE A 70 7.20 10.81 -7.25
C ILE A 70 7.00 12.27 -7.73
N ILE A 71 6.41 13.14 -6.94
CA ILE A 71 6.31 14.58 -7.25
C ILE A 71 7.69 15.21 -7.35
N ALA A 72 8.60 14.85 -6.45
CA ALA A 72 10.00 15.32 -6.47
C ALA A 72 10.87 14.64 -7.54
N LYS A 73 10.33 13.67 -8.30
CA LYS A 73 11.02 12.90 -9.33
C LYS A 73 12.27 12.17 -8.81
N THR A 74 12.25 11.73 -7.56
CA THR A 74 13.33 10.95 -6.94
C THR A 74 13.12 9.45 -7.09
N VAL A 75 11.96 9.03 -7.57
CA VAL A 75 11.61 7.65 -7.93
C VAL A 75 10.87 7.64 -9.28
N ASP A 76 10.88 6.50 -9.95
CA ASP A 76 10.23 6.31 -11.26
C ASP A 76 8.72 6.10 -11.11
N PHE A 77 8.27 5.51 -9.99
CA PHE A 77 6.85 5.36 -9.66
C PHE A 77 6.58 5.49 -8.17
N GLY A 78 5.37 5.94 -7.84
CA GLY A 78 4.87 6.00 -6.47
C GLY A 78 3.63 5.12 -6.30
N ALA A 79 3.43 4.53 -5.12
CA ALA A 79 2.20 3.81 -4.82
C ALA A 79 1.48 4.42 -3.61
N SER A 80 0.15 4.54 -3.71
CA SER A 80 -0.70 5.11 -2.67
C SER A 80 -2.08 4.46 -2.66
N ASP A 81 -2.61 4.16 -1.47
CA ASP A 81 -4.00 3.72 -1.31
C ASP A 81 -4.97 4.92 -1.28
N ALA A 82 -4.44 6.15 -1.15
CA ALA A 82 -5.20 7.38 -1.28
C ALA A 82 -4.97 7.97 -2.68
N PRO A 83 -6.00 8.04 -3.55
CA PRO A 83 -5.82 8.61 -4.88
C PRO A 83 -5.52 10.11 -4.81
N LEU A 84 -4.70 10.61 -5.73
CA LEU A 84 -4.52 12.02 -5.96
C LEU A 84 -5.76 12.58 -6.71
N SER A 85 -6.04 13.86 -6.50
CA SER A 85 -7.05 14.56 -7.29
C SER A 85 -6.57 14.78 -8.73
N ASP A 86 -7.51 14.92 -9.68
CA ASP A 86 -7.16 15.23 -11.07
C ASP A 86 -6.35 16.53 -11.17
N ALA A 87 -6.68 17.53 -10.35
CA ALA A 87 -5.93 18.78 -10.29
C ALA A 87 -4.48 18.57 -9.84
N ASP A 88 -4.24 17.72 -8.83
CA ASP A 88 -2.89 17.40 -8.38
C ASP A 88 -2.11 16.58 -9.41
N LEU A 89 -2.76 15.65 -10.09
CA LEU A 89 -2.16 14.88 -11.17
C LEU A 89 -1.71 15.80 -12.31
N GLN A 90 -2.59 16.65 -12.79
CA GLN A 90 -2.29 17.61 -13.87
C GLN A 90 -1.17 18.59 -13.47
N LYS A 91 -1.27 19.17 -12.27
CA LYS A 91 -0.28 20.12 -11.74
C LYS A 91 1.13 19.53 -11.70
N ASN A 92 1.25 18.24 -11.36
CA ASN A 92 2.54 17.57 -11.20
C ASN A 92 2.96 16.75 -12.42
N GLY A 93 2.16 16.73 -13.50
CA GLY A 93 2.43 15.92 -14.69
C GLY A 93 2.43 14.43 -14.39
N LEU A 94 1.55 13.97 -13.50
CA LEU A 94 1.45 12.59 -13.08
C LEU A 94 0.24 11.90 -13.70
N PHE A 95 0.34 10.60 -13.82
CA PHE A 95 -0.71 9.69 -14.22
C PHE A 95 -0.87 8.62 -13.13
N GLN A 96 -2.10 8.18 -12.84
CA GLN A 96 -2.35 7.10 -11.87
C GLN A 96 -3.26 6.03 -12.44
N PHE A 97 -3.05 4.80 -12.01
CA PHE A 97 -3.85 3.64 -12.39
C PHE A 97 -3.88 2.60 -11.25
N PRO A 98 -4.95 1.79 -11.14
CA PRO A 98 -5.03 0.74 -10.13
C PRO A 98 -4.07 -0.42 -10.45
N THR A 99 -3.40 -0.95 -9.44
CA THR A 99 -2.48 -2.09 -9.57
C THR A 99 -2.89 -3.28 -8.73
N VAL A 100 -3.27 -3.05 -7.47
CA VAL A 100 -3.61 -4.09 -6.50
C VAL A 100 -4.86 -3.67 -5.74
N ILE A 101 -5.75 -4.63 -5.48
CA ILE A 101 -6.93 -4.44 -4.65
C ILE A 101 -6.86 -5.37 -3.42
N GLY A 102 -7.31 -4.89 -2.28
CA GLY A 102 -7.42 -5.65 -1.04
C GLY A 102 -8.32 -4.96 -0.03
N GLY A 103 -8.57 -5.62 1.09
CA GLY A 103 -9.40 -5.10 2.18
C GLY A 103 -8.57 -4.52 3.32
N VAL A 104 -9.10 -3.49 3.98
CA VAL A 104 -8.64 -3.07 5.30
C VAL A 104 -9.47 -3.81 6.33
N VAL A 105 -8.81 -4.55 7.22
CA VAL A 105 -9.47 -5.38 8.24
C VAL A 105 -8.99 -4.98 9.64
N LEU A 106 -9.84 -5.22 10.64
CA LEU A 106 -9.48 -5.11 12.04
C LEU A 106 -8.94 -6.46 12.51
N ALA A 107 -7.67 -6.52 12.86
CA ALA A 107 -7.09 -7.67 13.53
C ALA A 107 -7.36 -7.55 15.04
N VAL A 108 -7.96 -8.57 15.63
CA VAL A 108 -8.31 -8.59 17.05
C VAL A 108 -7.62 -9.77 17.73
N ASN A 109 -6.88 -9.49 18.80
CA ASN A 109 -6.30 -10.50 19.69
C ASN A 109 -7.09 -10.50 20.99
N LEU A 110 -8.07 -11.40 21.10
CA LEU A 110 -8.97 -11.47 22.24
C LEU A 110 -9.05 -12.92 22.76
N PRO A 111 -8.41 -13.22 23.90
CA PRO A 111 -8.46 -14.57 24.45
C PRO A 111 -9.87 -15.05 24.74
N GLY A 112 -10.18 -16.29 24.37
CA GLY A 112 -11.47 -16.93 24.57
C GLY A 112 -12.53 -16.62 23.52
N VAL A 113 -12.23 -15.77 22.54
CA VAL A 113 -13.11 -15.49 21.38
C VAL A 113 -12.45 -16.04 20.12
N LYS A 114 -13.16 -16.89 19.38
CA LYS A 114 -12.64 -17.52 18.16
C LYS A 114 -12.78 -16.58 16.97
N SER A 115 -12.01 -16.86 15.93
CA SER A 115 -12.13 -16.16 14.64
C SER A 115 -13.57 -16.25 14.11
N GLY A 116 -14.16 -15.10 13.74
CA GLY A 116 -15.52 -15.01 13.23
C GLY A 116 -16.62 -14.94 14.28
N GLU A 117 -16.31 -15.06 15.57
CA GLU A 117 -17.30 -14.95 16.65
C GLU A 117 -17.61 -13.50 17.05
N LEU A 118 -16.66 -12.58 16.86
CA LEU A 118 -16.83 -11.16 17.23
C LEU A 118 -17.48 -10.37 16.09
N THR A 119 -18.58 -9.73 16.38
CA THR A 119 -19.29 -8.81 15.49
C THR A 119 -19.16 -7.38 16.01
N LEU A 120 -18.72 -6.46 15.16
CA LEU A 120 -18.67 -5.02 15.41
C LEU A 120 -19.35 -4.29 14.25
N ASP A 121 -20.20 -3.31 14.57
CA ASP A 121 -20.73 -2.40 13.55
C ASP A 121 -19.83 -1.14 13.40
N GLY A 122 -20.10 -0.37 12.34
CA GLY A 122 -19.29 0.80 12.05
C GLY A 122 -19.33 1.87 13.14
N LYS A 123 -20.49 2.03 13.80
CA LYS A 123 -20.63 2.99 14.90
C LYS A 123 -19.78 2.56 16.08
N THR A 124 -19.85 1.32 16.49
CA THR A 124 -19.06 0.76 17.60
C THR A 124 -17.57 0.84 17.32
N VAL A 125 -17.13 0.54 16.09
CA VAL A 125 -15.72 0.71 15.69
C VAL A 125 -15.30 2.17 15.81
N GLY A 126 -16.11 3.12 15.33
CA GLY A 126 -15.83 4.55 15.48
C GLY A 126 -15.70 4.97 16.95
N ASP A 127 -16.59 4.49 17.81
CA ASP A 127 -16.60 4.79 19.25
C ASP A 127 -15.36 4.20 19.97
N ILE A 128 -14.88 3.03 19.54
CA ILE A 128 -13.62 2.45 20.04
C ILE A 128 -12.43 3.37 19.67
N TYR A 129 -12.35 3.79 18.41
CA TYR A 129 -11.25 4.65 17.95
C TYR A 129 -11.35 6.09 18.43
N LEU A 130 -12.54 6.57 18.82
CA LEU A 130 -12.73 7.82 19.57
C LEU A 130 -12.30 7.70 21.04
N GLY A 131 -12.18 6.48 21.57
CA GLY A 131 -11.91 6.21 22.98
C GLY A 131 -13.14 6.33 23.87
N ASN A 132 -14.34 6.34 23.28
CA ASN A 132 -15.62 6.29 24.00
C ASN A 132 -15.86 4.89 24.58
N ILE A 133 -15.57 3.83 23.82
CA ILE A 133 -15.59 2.43 24.24
C ILE A 133 -14.17 1.97 24.56
N LYS A 134 -13.95 1.53 25.79
CA LYS A 134 -12.60 1.21 26.31
C LYS A 134 -12.42 -0.25 26.74
N LYS A 135 -13.47 -1.03 26.81
CA LYS A 135 -13.44 -2.44 27.26
C LYS A 135 -14.21 -3.32 26.31
N TRP A 136 -13.78 -4.57 26.19
CA TRP A 136 -14.44 -5.53 25.30
C TRP A 136 -15.87 -5.91 25.76
N ASN A 137 -16.15 -5.89 27.06
CA ASN A 137 -17.47 -6.13 27.61
C ASN A 137 -18.33 -4.85 27.73
N ASP A 138 -18.07 -3.84 26.90
CA ASP A 138 -18.95 -2.67 26.84
C ASP A 138 -20.35 -3.09 26.36
N PRO A 139 -21.43 -2.56 26.96
CA PRO A 139 -22.81 -2.91 26.58
C PRO A 139 -23.11 -2.77 25.08
N ALA A 140 -22.46 -1.81 24.38
CA ALA A 140 -22.63 -1.64 22.95
C ALA A 140 -22.04 -2.82 22.17
N ILE A 141 -20.90 -3.38 22.62
CA ILE A 141 -20.29 -4.57 22.00
C ILE A 141 -21.07 -5.82 22.38
N GLU A 142 -21.46 -5.99 23.67
CA GLU A 142 -22.23 -7.15 24.14
C GLU A 142 -23.56 -7.30 23.39
N LYS A 143 -24.24 -6.19 23.11
CA LYS A 143 -25.50 -6.17 22.35
C LYS A 143 -25.35 -6.74 20.93
N LEU A 144 -24.19 -6.54 20.30
CA LEU A 144 -23.89 -7.06 18.95
C LEU A 144 -23.46 -8.54 18.98
N ASN A 145 -23.15 -9.07 20.17
CA ASN A 145 -22.54 -10.39 20.35
C ASN A 145 -23.32 -11.26 21.38
N PRO A 146 -24.64 -11.49 21.19
CA PRO A 146 -25.41 -12.25 22.13
C PRO A 146 -24.85 -13.68 22.25
N GLY A 147 -24.60 -14.10 23.49
CA GLY A 147 -24.07 -15.44 23.80
C GLY A 147 -22.55 -15.55 23.75
N VAL A 148 -21.83 -14.53 23.29
CA VAL A 148 -20.36 -14.48 23.35
C VAL A 148 -19.92 -13.92 24.71
N LYS A 149 -19.08 -14.66 25.44
CA LYS A 149 -18.56 -14.19 26.71
C LYS A 149 -17.37 -13.27 26.47
N LEU A 150 -17.61 -11.98 26.48
CA LEU A 150 -16.58 -10.96 26.29
C LEU A 150 -15.86 -10.66 27.62
N PRO A 151 -14.52 -10.56 27.62
CA PRO A 151 -13.75 -10.23 28.83
C PRO A 151 -13.85 -8.73 29.17
N SER A 152 -13.72 -8.41 30.46
CA SER A 152 -13.70 -7.01 30.95
C SER A 152 -12.35 -6.30 30.72
N THR A 153 -11.48 -6.85 29.88
CA THR A 153 -10.17 -6.29 29.57
C THR A 153 -10.25 -5.03 28.72
N ALA A 154 -9.26 -4.16 28.86
CA ALA A 154 -9.18 -2.94 28.08
C ALA A 154 -8.93 -3.23 26.58
N ILE A 155 -9.50 -2.40 25.72
CA ILE A 155 -9.21 -2.38 24.29
C ILE A 155 -7.96 -1.54 24.06
N ASN A 156 -6.89 -2.16 23.60
CA ASN A 156 -5.68 -1.48 23.19
C ASN A 156 -5.72 -1.25 21.69
N VAL A 157 -6.05 -0.03 21.29
CA VAL A 157 -6.08 0.36 19.88
C VAL A 157 -4.66 0.51 19.36
N VAL A 158 -4.38 -0.08 18.19
CA VAL A 158 -3.14 0.15 17.44
C VAL A 158 -3.51 0.76 16.09
N ARG A 159 -2.79 1.82 15.71
CA ARG A 159 -3.06 2.60 14.50
C ARG A 159 -1.77 3.05 13.85
N ARG A 160 -1.81 3.57 12.64
CA ARG A 160 -0.61 4.05 11.93
C ARG A 160 -0.05 5.33 12.53
N ALA A 161 1.27 5.41 12.63
CA ALA A 161 2.00 6.61 13.05
C ALA A 161 2.54 7.44 11.88
N ASP A 162 2.60 6.86 10.69
CA ASP A 162 3.10 7.47 9.46
C ASP A 162 1.95 7.94 8.53
N GLY A 163 2.28 8.70 7.50
CA GLY A 163 1.31 9.12 6.47
C GLY A 163 0.89 7.94 5.59
N SER A 164 -0.27 7.38 5.88
CA SER A 164 -0.74 6.07 5.41
C SER A 164 -2.00 6.17 4.56
N GLY A 165 -1.96 5.58 3.36
CA GLY A 165 -3.15 5.42 2.55
C GLY A 165 -4.17 4.46 3.19
N THR A 166 -3.71 3.44 3.91
CA THR A 166 -4.59 2.56 4.71
C THR A 166 -5.35 3.37 5.78
N SER A 167 -4.67 4.32 6.45
CA SER A 167 -5.35 5.25 7.36
C SER A 167 -6.38 6.10 6.64
N PHE A 168 -6.08 6.59 5.44
CA PHE A 168 -7.04 7.35 4.63
C PHE A 168 -8.30 6.54 4.32
N VAL A 169 -8.15 5.29 3.89
CA VAL A 169 -9.29 4.40 3.60
C VAL A 169 -10.09 4.15 4.87
N PHE A 170 -9.44 3.80 5.97
CA PHE A 170 -10.09 3.52 7.24
C PHE A 170 -10.81 4.74 7.84
N THR A 171 -10.14 5.90 7.89
CA THR A 171 -10.75 7.13 8.41
C THR A 171 -11.87 7.66 7.51
N SER A 172 -11.80 7.40 6.19
CA SER A 172 -12.89 7.66 5.27
C SER A 172 -14.12 6.78 5.56
N TYR A 173 -13.89 5.50 5.90
CA TYR A 173 -14.95 4.61 6.36
C TYR A 173 -15.55 5.11 7.68
N LEU A 174 -14.74 5.40 8.69
CA LEU A 174 -15.21 5.90 9.99
C LEU A 174 -16.05 7.18 9.83
N SER A 175 -15.64 8.09 8.94
CA SER A 175 -16.40 9.31 8.65
C SER A 175 -17.75 9.06 7.97
N LYS A 176 -17.97 7.87 7.41
CA LYS A 176 -19.26 7.50 6.81
C LYS A 176 -20.22 6.84 7.80
N VAL A 177 -19.68 6.17 8.83
CA VAL A 177 -20.45 5.30 9.72
C VAL A 177 -20.58 5.84 11.16
N ASN A 178 -19.86 6.94 11.47
CA ASN A 178 -19.88 7.57 12.80
C ASN A 178 -19.80 9.09 12.64
N ASP A 179 -20.90 9.78 12.97
CA ASP A 179 -21.00 11.25 12.80
C ASP A 179 -20.04 11.99 13.73
N GLU A 180 -19.84 11.51 14.96
CA GLU A 180 -18.89 12.11 15.90
C GLU A 180 -17.45 12.04 15.38
N TRP A 181 -17.06 10.90 14.77
CA TRP A 181 -15.78 10.79 14.09
C TRP A 181 -15.67 11.77 12.94
N LYS A 182 -16.68 11.85 12.10
CA LYS A 182 -16.71 12.75 10.95
C LYS A 182 -16.52 14.20 11.34
N GLU A 183 -17.19 14.65 12.42
CA GLU A 183 -17.14 16.04 12.87
C GLU A 183 -15.85 16.39 13.60
N LYS A 184 -15.35 15.48 14.46
CA LYS A 184 -14.20 15.77 15.33
C LYS A 184 -12.87 15.47 14.70
N ILE A 185 -12.80 14.42 13.88
CA ILE A 185 -11.54 13.87 13.37
C ILE A 185 -11.46 13.96 11.84
N GLY A 186 -12.51 13.54 11.13
CA GLY A 186 -12.55 13.52 9.68
C GLY A 186 -11.71 12.39 9.07
N LYS A 187 -11.22 12.61 7.85
CA LYS A 187 -10.46 11.64 7.05
C LYS A 187 -9.12 12.19 6.59
N GLY A 188 -8.11 11.33 6.50
CA GLY A 188 -6.79 11.73 6.00
C GLY A 188 -5.76 10.61 6.08
N ASN A 189 -4.66 10.78 5.37
CA ASN A 189 -3.49 9.89 5.50
C ASN A 189 -2.86 9.99 6.91
N THR A 190 -3.08 11.11 7.56
CA THR A 190 -2.71 11.41 8.95
C THR A 190 -3.84 12.20 9.57
N VAL A 191 -4.30 11.78 10.73
CA VAL A 191 -5.32 12.47 11.53
C VAL A 191 -4.85 12.59 12.99
N ASN A 192 -5.50 13.46 13.77
CA ASN A 192 -5.28 13.54 15.22
C ASN A 192 -6.03 12.40 15.90
N TRP A 193 -5.38 11.23 16.00
CA TRP A 193 -5.96 10.06 16.62
C TRP A 193 -6.28 10.31 18.10
N PRO A 194 -7.54 10.16 18.54
CA PRO A 194 -7.92 10.39 19.95
C PRO A 194 -7.29 9.39 20.91
N THR A 195 -7.00 8.18 20.43
CA THR A 195 -6.45 7.09 21.25
C THR A 195 -5.55 6.17 20.42
N GLY A 196 -4.91 5.24 21.08
CA GLY A 196 -4.15 4.15 20.48
C GLY A 196 -2.65 4.40 20.35
N LEU A 197 -1.94 3.29 20.24
CA LEU A 197 -0.49 3.26 20.00
C LEU A 197 -0.20 3.37 18.50
N GLY A 198 0.89 4.03 18.15
CA GLY A 198 1.31 4.22 16.77
C GLY A 198 2.28 3.16 16.30
N GLY A 199 1.92 2.41 15.24
CA GLY A 199 2.82 1.51 14.51
C GLY A 199 3.29 2.10 13.19
N LYS A 200 4.55 1.87 12.81
CA LYS A 200 5.08 2.31 11.51
C LYS A 200 4.81 1.24 10.45
N GLY A 201 4.15 1.63 9.37
CA GLY A 201 3.77 0.70 8.31
C GLY A 201 2.68 -0.28 8.74
N ASN A 202 2.27 -1.18 7.85
CA ASN A 202 1.33 -2.25 8.18
C ASN A 202 1.98 -3.26 9.13
N ASP A 203 3.26 -3.57 8.94
CA ASP A 203 4.00 -4.50 9.79
C ASP A 203 4.07 -4.01 11.25
N GLY A 204 4.33 -2.71 11.46
CA GLY A 204 4.37 -2.14 12.81
C GLY A 204 3.00 -2.02 13.49
N VAL A 205 1.89 -2.12 12.75
CA VAL A 205 0.54 -2.22 13.33
C VAL A 205 0.19 -3.66 13.64
N ALA A 206 0.69 -4.62 12.86
CA ALA A 206 0.40 -6.05 13.01
C ALA A 206 1.29 -6.74 14.06
N ALA A 207 2.41 -6.13 14.45
CA ALA A 207 3.37 -6.66 15.44
C ALA A 207 2.85 -6.52 16.93
#